data_fd1fad6b76fd28d4fbc1f1c652c944b4
#
_entry.id   fd1fad6b76fd28d4fbc1f1c652c944b4
#
_cell.length_a   1.000
_cell.length_b   1.000
_cell.length_c   1.000
_cell.angle_alpha   90.00
_cell.angle_beta   90.00
_cell.angle_gamma   90.00
#
_symmetry.space_group_name_H-M   'P 1'
#
loop_
_entity.id
_entity.type
_entity.pdbx_description
1 polymer ?
#
loop_
_entity_poly.entity_id
_entity_poly.type
_entity_poly.pdbx_seq_one_letter_code
_entity_poly.pdbx_strand_id
1 'polypeptide(L)'
;MLLSDVYATQKTNLFKNRSWAATDKQYIGFMLFIHGLCLAAPFTFSWPMVGLFLVSYFITGCLGITLSYHRQLSHRSFATPKWLEYALAYCGVLAIQGEPMEWVSSHRYHHLHTDTPLDPHSPYEGFWWSHMGWLLDNKVSS
;
A
#
# COMPACT_ATOMS: atom_id res chain seq x y z
N MET A 1 -19.99 23.75 2.54
CA MET A 1 -19.22 22.99 3.52
C MET A 1 -17.91 23.74 3.71
N LEU A 2 -17.70 24.39 4.86
CA LEU A 2 -16.49 25.17 5.13
C LEU A 2 -15.37 24.19 5.52
N LEU A 3 -14.14 24.46 5.12
CA LEU A 3 -12.96 23.65 5.47
C LEU A 3 -12.80 23.41 6.98
N SER A 4 -13.37 24.31 7.82
CA SER A 4 -13.42 24.16 9.27
C SER A 4 -14.23 22.95 9.76
N ASP A 5 -15.21 22.49 8.98
CA ASP A 5 -16.07 21.37 9.37
C ASP A 5 -15.38 20.01 9.15
N VAL A 6 -14.30 20.01 8.37
CA VAL A 6 -13.52 18.83 8.02
C VAL A 6 -12.47 18.51 9.10
N TYR A 7 -12.07 19.50 9.90
CA TYR A 7 -11.09 19.31 10.98
C TYR A 7 -11.65 18.69 12.27
N ALA A 8 -12.95 18.44 12.32
CA ALA A 8 -13.61 17.93 13.53
C ALA A 8 -13.58 16.40 13.68
N THR A 9 -13.06 15.67 12.72
CA THR A 9 -12.87 14.23 12.88
C THR A 9 -11.68 13.98 13.81
N GLN A 10 -11.97 13.43 14.99
CA GLN A 10 -10.95 13.08 15.98
C GLN A 10 -9.85 12.26 15.31
N LYS A 11 -8.60 12.72 15.45
CA LYS A 11 -7.41 11.95 15.05
C LYS A 11 -7.52 10.54 15.59
N THR A 12 -7.57 9.55 14.72
CA THR A 12 -7.61 8.16 15.11
C THR A 12 -6.27 7.82 15.75
N ASN A 13 -6.24 7.74 17.08
CA ASN A 13 -5.02 7.34 17.77
C ASN A 13 -4.86 5.84 17.57
N LEU A 14 -3.82 5.42 16.85
CA LEU A 14 -3.53 4.01 16.57
C LEU A 14 -3.47 3.13 17.82
N PHE A 15 -3.22 3.70 18.99
CA PHE A 15 -2.95 2.97 20.22
C PHE A 15 -3.99 3.18 21.33
N LYS A 16 -4.91 4.15 21.19
CA LYS A 16 -5.91 4.45 22.21
C LYS A 16 -7.33 4.32 21.65
N ASN A 17 -8.19 3.64 22.43
CA ASN A 17 -9.63 3.52 22.16
C ASN A 17 -9.99 2.91 20.80
N ARG A 18 -9.17 2.01 20.28
CA ARG A 18 -9.41 1.30 19.03
C ARG A 18 -9.80 -0.15 19.28
N SER A 19 -10.88 -0.60 18.65
CA SER A 19 -11.16 -2.03 18.51
C SER A 19 -10.39 -2.58 17.30
N TRP A 20 -9.50 -3.54 17.54
CA TRP A 20 -8.71 -4.20 16.50
C TRP A 20 -9.52 -5.28 15.80
N ALA A 21 -9.72 -5.17 14.50
CA ALA A 21 -10.31 -6.23 13.68
C ALA A 21 -9.35 -7.43 13.55
N ALA A 22 -9.87 -8.58 13.15
CA ALA A 22 -9.03 -9.75 12.90
C ALA A 22 -8.02 -9.50 11.78
N THR A 23 -8.44 -8.80 10.73
CA THR A 23 -7.60 -8.37 9.61
C THR A 23 -6.45 -7.46 10.04
N ASP A 24 -6.70 -6.47 10.92
CA ASP A 24 -5.65 -5.61 11.46
C ASP A 24 -4.55 -6.41 12.15
N LYS A 25 -4.94 -7.41 12.96
CA LYS A 25 -4.01 -8.29 13.66
C LYS A 25 -3.18 -9.16 12.70
N GLN A 26 -3.81 -9.63 11.62
CA GLN A 26 -3.12 -10.38 10.57
C GLN A 26 -2.07 -9.51 9.87
N TYR A 27 -2.42 -8.27 9.51
CA TYR A 27 -1.47 -7.33 8.91
C TYR A 27 -0.31 -7.00 9.85
N ILE A 28 -0.58 -6.75 11.13
CA ILE A 28 0.47 -6.53 12.14
C ILE A 28 1.39 -7.75 12.23
N GLY A 29 0.82 -8.94 12.36
CA GLY A 29 1.59 -10.19 12.45
C GLY A 29 2.47 -10.39 11.22
N PHE A 30 1.93 -10.17 10.03
CA PHE A 30 2.67 -10.25 8.78
C PHE A 30 3.81 -9.22 8.72
N MET A 31 3.55 -7.95 9.06
CA MET A 31 4.57 -6.91 9.08
C MET A 31 5.69 -7.22 10.07
N LEU A 32 5.36 -7.64 11.28
CA LEU A 32 6.36 -8.02 12.29
C LEU A 32 7.19 -9.23 11.81
N PHE A 33 6.57 -10.20 11.17
CA PHE A 33 7.25 -11.37 10.62
C PHE A 33 8.27 -10.96 9.54
N ILE A 34 7.85 -10.15 8.55
CA ILE A 34 8.74 -9.69 7.47
C ILE A 34 9.90 -8.85 8.01
N HIS A 35 9.64 -7.91 8.93
CA HIS A 35 10.69 -7.11 9.54
C HIS A 35 11.65 -7.97 10.39
N GLY A 36 11.11 -8.99 11.07
CA GLY A 36 11.93 -9.97 11.78
C GLY A 36 12.86 -10.74 10.84
N LEU A 37 12.37 -11.16 9.68
CA LEU A 37 13.21 -11.81 8.65
C LEU A 37 14.31 -10.85 8.15
N CYS A 38 14.04 -9.54 8.03
CA CYS A 38 15.06 -8.57 7.62
C CYS A 38 16.25 -8.52 8.58
N LEU A 39 16.06 -8.84 9.87
CA LEU A 39 17.17 -8.90 10.85
C LEU A 39 18.16 -10.04 10.54
N ALA A 40 17.74 -11.07 9.79
CA ALA A 40 18.63 -12.14 9.35
C ALA A 40 19.46 -11.76 8.11
N ALA A 41 19.11 -10.69 7.41
CA ALA A 41 19.77 -10.30 6.15
C ALA A 41 21.30 -10.11 6.26
N PRO A 42 21.87 -9.51 7.34
CA PRO A 42 23.33 -9.41 7.48
C PRO A 42 24.03 -10.76 7.55
N PHE A 43 23.36 -11.78 8.08
CA PHE A 43 23.93 -13.13 8.25
C PHE A 43 23.81 -14.00 7.00
N THR A 44 22.94 -13.63 6.07
CA THR A 44 22.66 -14.34 4.83
C THR A 44 23.10 -13.57 3.59
N PHE A 45 23.90 -12.52 3.79
CA PHE A 45 24.33 -11.64 2.70
C PHE A 45 25.14 -12.40 1.65
N SER A 46 24.77 -12.19 0.38
CA SER A 46 25.59 -12.60 -0.76
C SER A 46 25.25 -11.73 -1.98
N TRP A 47 26.20 -11.53 -2.87
CA TRP A 47 26.00 -10.76 -4.09
C TRP A 47 24.88 -11.33 -5.00
N PRO A 48 24.74 -12.67 -5.17
CA PRO A 48 23.60 -13.23 -5.89
C PRO A 48 22.24 -12.86 -5.27
N MET A 49 22.14 -12.77 -3.92
CA MET A 49 20.91 -12.35 -3.26
C MET A 49 20.60 -10.87 -3.52
N VAL A 50 21.61 -10.02 -3.60
CA VAL A 50 21.44 -8.61 -4.01
C VAL A 50 20.89 -8.55 -5.44
N GLY A 51 21.46 -9.33 -6.36
CA GLY A 51 20.95 -9.44 -7.73
C GLY A 51 19.51 -9.90 -7.78
N LEU A 52 19.15 -10.94 -7.04
CA LEU A 52 17.78 -11.43 -6.93
C LEU A 52 16.83 -10.36 -6.37
N PHE A 53 17.24 -9.64 -5.35
CA PHE A 53 16.47 -8.52 -4.78
C PHE A 53 16.18 -7.45 -5.82
N LEU A 54 17.21 -7.01 -6.58
CA LEU A 54 17.03 -5.96 -7.59
C LEU A 54 16.10 -6.40 -8.71
N VAL A 55 16.23 -7.64 -9.20
CA VAL A 55 15.34 -8.19 -10.22
C VAL A 55 13.91 -8.32 -9.68
N SER A 56 13.74 -8.86 -8.48
CA SER A 56 12.41 -8.99 -7.87
C SER A 56 11.77 -7.62 -7.64
N TYR A 57 12.51 -6.64 -7.14
CA TYR A 57 12.04 -5.28 -6.95
C TYR A 57 11.62 -4.64 -8.28
N PHE A 58 12.41 -4.81 -9.34
CA PHE A 58 12.05 -4.31 -10.67
C PHE A 58 10.75 -4.94 -11.19
N ILE A 59 10.60 -6.26 -11.05
CA ILE A 59 9.40 -6.96 -11.51
C ILE A 59 8.17 -6.51 -10.69
N THR A 60 8.25 -6.54 -9.38
CA THR A 60 7.10 -6.27 -8.52
C THR A 60 6.82 -4.78 -8.37
N GLY A 61 7.82 -3.99 -8.03
CA GLY A 61 7.69 -2.55 -7.75
C GLY A 61 7.57 -1.73 -9.04
N CYS A 62 8.49 -1.93 -10.00
CA CYS A 62 8.48 -1.09 -11.20
C CYS A 62 7.45 -1.55 -12.23
N LEU A 63 7.45 -2.82 -12.64
CA LEU A 63 6.49 -3.32 -13.64
C LEU A 63 5.10 -3.52 -13.04
N GLY A 64 5.01 -4.12 -11.85
CA GLY A 64 3.76 -4.45 -11.20
C GLY A 64 3.05 -3.22 -10.64
N ILE A 65 3.62 -2.58 -9.63
CA ILE A 65 2.94 -1.47 -8.95
C ILE A 65 3.00 -0.20 -9.79
N THR A 66 4.20 0.28 -10.14
CA THR A 66 4.35 1.60 -10.78
C THR A 66 3.78 1.61 -12.19
N LEU A 67 4.15 0.65 -13.04
CA LEU A 67 3.72 0.65 -14.43
C LEU A 67 2.29 0.15 -14.59
N SER A 68 1.95 -1.01 -13.99
CA SER A 68 0.63 -1.61 -14.12
C SER A 68 -0.41 -0.94 -13.23
N TYR A 69 -0.39 -1.18 -11.92
CA TYR A 69 -1.45 -0.73 -11.02
C TYR A 69 -1.63 0.78 -11.04
N HIS A 70 -0.53 1.52 -10.93
CA HIS A 70 -0.57 2.98 -10.87
C HIS A 70 -0.84 3.60 -12.24
N ARG A 71 0.08 3.46 -13.20
CA ARG A 71 -0.02 4.21 -14.47
C ARG A 71 -1.02 3.63 -15.45
N GLN A 72 -1.07 2.29 -15.61
CA GLN A 72 -1.96 1.67 -16.60
C GLN A 72 -3.39 1.58 -16.08
N LEU A 73 -3.61 0.94 -14.92
CA LEU A 73 -4.94 0.63 -14.43
C LEU A 73 -5.61 1.81 -13.72
N SER A 74 -4.87 2.54 -12.86
CA SER A 74 -5.44 3.68 -12.11
C SER A 74 -5.56 4.91 -12.99
N HIS A 75 -4.47 5.35 -13.61
CA HIS A 75 -4.44 6.59 -14.40
C HIS A 75 -4.78 6.42 -15.87
N ARG A 76 -4.83 5.18 -16.38
CA ARG A 76 -5.08 4.89 -17.79
C ARG A 76 -4.15 5.68 -18.74
N SER A 77 -2.90 5.86 -18.34
CA SER A 77 -1.90 6.68 -19.06
C SER A 77 -1.51 6.08 -20.40
N PHE A 78 -1.70 4.79 -20.60
CA PHE A 78 -1.43 4.07 -21.84
C PHE A 78 -2.28 2.80 -21.92
N ALA A 79 -2.38 2.25 -23.11
CA ALA A 79 -3.07 0.99 -23.40
C ALA A 79 -2.09 -0.06 -23.92
N THR A 80 -2.34 -1.31 -23.60
CA THR A 80 -1.59 -2.46 -24.11
C THR A 80 -2.55 -3.56 -24.57
N PRO A 81 -2.08 -4.51 -25.37
CA PRO A 81 -2.85 -5.74 -25.60
C PRO A 81 -3.18 -6.44 -24.28
N LYS A 82 -4.34 -7.10 -24.21
CA LYS A 82 -4.84 -7.70 -22.95
C LYS A 82 -3.88 -8.71 -22.31
N TRP A 83 -3.18 -9.49 -23.10
CA TRP A 83 -2.20 -10.45 -22.57
C TRP A 83 -1.08 -9.74 -21.79
N LEU A 84 -0.62 -8.58 -22.27
CA LEU A 84 0.42 -7.79 -21.60
C LEU A 84 -0.11 -7.07 -20.37
N GLU A 85 -1.36 -6.55 -20.44
CA GLU A 85 -2.05 -5.97 -19.28
C GLU A 85 -2.14 -6.98 -18.14
N TYR A 86 -2.55 -8.22 -18.44
CA TYR A 86 -2.62 -9.28 -17.43
C TYR A 86 -1.26 -9.70 -16.89
N ALA A 87 -0.25 -9.80 -17.77
CA ALA A 87 1.11 -10.13 -17.35
C ALA A 87 1.68 -9.06 -16.39
N LEU A 88 1.49 -7.78 -16.72
CA LEU A 88 1.92 -6.68 -15.86
C LEU A 88 1.11 -6.63 -14.55
N ALA A 89 -0.19 -6.87 -14.59
CA ALA A 89 -1.02 -6.94 -13.39
C ALA A 89 -0.60 -8.11 -12.48
N TYR A 90 -0.22 -9.24 -13.06
CA TYR A 90 0.33 -10.38 -12.29
C TYR A 90 1.63 -10.00 -11.56
N CYS A 91 2.51 -9.22 -12.20
CA CYS A 91 3.68 -8.68 -11.50
C CYS A 91 3.29 -7.84 -10.28
N GLY A 92 2.18 -7.10 -10.36
CA GLY A 92 1.64 -6.33 -9.24
C GLY A 92 1.13 -7.21 -8.10
N VAL A 93 0.47 -8.33 -8.41
CA VAL A 93 0.03 -9.30 -7.39
C VAL A 93 1.21 -9.84 -6.59
N LEU A 94 2.36 -10.08 -7.25
CA LEU A 94 3.58 -10.55 -6.59
C LEU A 94 4.17 -9.53 -5.59
N ALA A 95 3.77 -8.28 -5.64
CA ALA A 95 4.16 -7.25 -4.67
C ALA A 95 3.44 -7.37 -3.31
N ILE A 96 2.43 -8.23 -3.20
CA ILE A 96 1.65 -8.49 -1.97
C ILE A 96 1.02 -7.19 -1.41
N GLN A 97 0.52 -6.32 -2.30
CA GLN A 97 -0.16 -5.07 -1.92
C GLN A 97 -1.69 -5.12 -2.16
N GLY A 98 -2.26 -6.30 -2.21
CA GLY A 98 -3.67 -6.51 -2.50
C GLY A 98 -3.97 -6.80 -3.97
N GLU A 99 -5.23 -7.03 -4.26
CA GLU A 99 -5.69 -7.31 -5.61
C GLU A 99 -5.78 -6.03 -6.46
N PRO A 100 -5.70 -6.16 -7.81
CA PRO A 100 -5.66 -4.99 -8.71
C PRO A 100 -6.85 -4.05 -8.56
N MET A 101 -8.06 -4.60 -8.38
CA MET A 101 -9.30 -3.81 -8.30
C MET A 101 -9.33 -2.96 -7.03
N GLU A 102 -9.00 -3.56 -5.90
CA GLU A 102 -8.94 -2.89 -4.60
C GLU A 102 -7.87 -1.80 -4.59
N TRP A 103 -6.67 -2.14 -5.07
CA TRP A 103 -5.56 -1.19 -5.16
C TRP A 103 -5.91 0.02 -6.02
N VAL A 104 -6.47 -0.20 -7.20
CA VAL A 104 -6.89 0.87 -8.13
C VAL A 104 -7.98 1.74 -7.52
N SER A 105 -8.95 1.14 -6.84
CA SER A 105 -10.03 1.86 -6.16
C SER A 105 -9.48 2.77 -5.06
N SER A 106 -8.67 2.21 -4.16
CA SER A 106 -8.03 2.94 -3.07
C SER A 106 -7.15 4.09 -3.58
N HIS A 107 -6.36 3.84 -4.63
CA HIS A 107 -5.48 4.85 -5.22
C HIS A 107 -6.25 6.00 -5.88
N ARG A 108 -7.36 5.71 -6.56
CA ARG A 108 -8.23 6.74 -7.13
C ARG A 108 -8.93 7.54 -6.04
N TYR A 109 -9.35 6.88 -4.97
CA TYR A 109 -9.94 7.54 -3.82
C TYR A 109 -8.94 8.51 -3.15
N HIS A 110 -7.68 8.07 -2.98
CA HIS A 110 -6.59 8.94 -2.54
C HIS A 110 -6.46 10.19 -3.42
N HIS A 111 -6.42 10.04 -4.74
CA HIS A 111 -6.33 11.20 -5.64
C HIS A 111 -7.51 12.16 -5.57
N LEU A 112 -8.71 11.67 -5.30
CA LEU A 112 -9.90 12.51 -5.10
C LEU A 112 -9.84 13.32 -3.81
N HIS A 113 -9.14 12.80 -2.79
CA HIS A 113 -9.14 13.35 -1.44
C HIS A 113 -7.74 13.68 -0.93
N THR A 114 -6.75 13.78 -1.83
CA THR A 114 -5.35 14.04 -1.49
C THR A 114 -5.20 15.13 -0.44
N ASP A 115 -4.43 14.83 0.61
CA ASP A 115 -4.12 15.74 1.72
C ASP A 115 -5.36 16.27 2.48
N THR A 116 -6.47 15.54 2.45
CA THR A 116 -7.63 15.81 3.28
C THR A 116 -7.79 14.75 4.37
N PRO A 117 -8.66 14.94 5.38
CA PRO A 117 -8.98 13.89 6.35
C PRO A 117 -9.63 12.63 5.78
N LEU A 118 -10.12 12.69 4.54
CA LEU A 118 -10.68 11.55 3.81
C LEU A 118 -9.61 10.76 3.06
N ASP A 119 -8.39 11.29 2.93
CA ASP A 119 -7.27 10.58 2.33
C ASP A 119 -6.83 9.44 3.26
N PRO A 120 -6.83 8.17 2.80
CA PRO A 120 -6.50 7.02 3.64
C PRO A 120 -5.13 7.14 4.31
N HIS A 121 -4.17 7.76 3.65
CA HIS A 121 -2.79 7.92 4.14
C HIS A 121 -2.33 9.37 4.17
N SER A 122 -3.23 10.27 4.56
CA SER A 122 -2.98 11.69 4.67
C SER A 122 -1.77 12.03 5.54
N PRO A 123 -0.84 12.88 5.08
CA PRO A 123 0.28 13.35 5.88
C PRO A 123 -0.14 14.20 7.09
N TYR A 124 -1.35 14.77 7.07
CA TYR A 124 -1.92 15.52 8.20
C TYR A 124 -2.17 14.66 9.45
N GLU A 125 -2.31 13.33 9.27
CA GLU A 125 -2.42 12.37 10.37
C GLU A 125 -1.05 12.02 10.98
N GLY A 126 0.02 12.56 10.42
CA GLY A 126 1.40 12.38 10.86
C GLY A 126 2.15 11.26 10.14
N PHE A 127 3.49 11.29 10.30
CA PHE A 127 4.40 10.40 9.59
C PHE A 127 4.07 8.91 9.74
N TRP A 128 3.86 8.45 10.97
CA TRP A 128 3.61 7.03 11.21
C TRP A 128 2.30 6.54 10.60
N TRP A 129 1.28 7.40 10.59
CA TRP A 129 0.02 7.08 9.92
C TRP A 129 0.22 6.98 8.41
N SER A 130 0.72 8.03 7.78
CA SER A 130 0.86 8.09 6.32
C SER A 130 1.85 7.05 5.78
N HIS A 131 2.86 6.65 6.58
CA HIS A 131 3.85 5.66 6.17
C HIS A 131 3.34 4.21 6.29
N MET A 132 2.77 3.84 7.43
CA MET A 132 2.37 2.44 7.71
C MET A 132 1.03 2.31 8.44
N GLY A 133 0.64 3.28 9.26
CA GLY A 133 -0.50 3.15 10.16
C GLY A 133 -1.82 2.93 9.44
N TRP A 134 -2.00 3.53 8.28
CA TRP A 134 -3.18 3.39 7.45
C TRP A 134 -3.46 1.94 7.02
N LEU A 135 -2.44 1.11 6.85
CA LEU A 135 -2.58 -0.32 6.55
C LEU A 135 -3.28 -1.11 7.65
N LEU A 136 -3.36 -0.53 8.85
CA LEU A 136 -3.96 -1.14 10.02
C LEU A 136 -5.40 -0.64 10.25
N ASP A 137 -5.96 0.16 9.35
CA ASP A 137 -7.33 0.67 9.46
C ASP A 137 -8.25 0.04 8.41
N ASN A 138 -8.60 -1.22 8.65
CA ASN A 138 -9.46 -1.99 7.76
C ASN A 138 -10.96 -1.79 8.03
N LYS A 139 -11.35 -0.74 8.76
CA LYS A 139 -12.76 -0.43 9.04
C LYS A 139 -13.48 0.25 7.88
N VAL A 140 -12.73 0.76 6.92
CA VAL A 140 -13.28 1.53 5.77
C VAL A 140 -13.68 0.61 4.60
N SER A 141 -13.35 -0.69 4.66
CA SER A 141 -13.58 -1.66 3.59
C SER A 141 -14.72 -2.65 3.85
N SER A 142 -15.62 -2.33 4.79
CA SER A 142 -16.82 -3.15 5.05
C SER A 142 -18.10 -2.37 4.83
#